data_a6c705b149e1472d0629b5be9d04f87f
#
_entry.id   a6c705b149e1472d0629b5be9d04f87f
#
_cell.length_a   1.000
_cell.length_b   1.000
_cell.length_c   1.000
_cell.angle_alpha   90.00
_cell.angle_beta   90.00
_cell.angle_gamma   90.00
#
_symmetry.space_group_name_H-M   'P 1'
#
loop_
_entity.id
_entity.type
_entity.pdbx_description
1 polymer ?
#
loop_
_entity_poly.entity_id
_entity_poly.type
_entity_poly.pdbx_seq_one_letter_code
_entity_poly.pdbx_strand_id
1 'polypeptide(L)'
;MDFGSNDFGAFVSSRHSTRDFLPTPVSDEIIEEIIADGLTSPSWSNTRPIRVAVAKDDVRDRLSKDFLSRWEAIKGARGGLFGKIKAVLKRKGLPTSNWIITRPYHKDLVERTKIQGRDFFSHMGIERDDKKARDESWARNYDFFGAPVELFIFTHKSLGKYSASDAGLFMQNLILSAHSKGLGTCPQGAVAVWEDAVRKEFEISKNYSLLCGICLGYPSGEKINSFKANRPEPSEIIVPKRQ
;
A
#
# COMPACT_ATOMS: atom_id res chain seq x y z
N MET A 1 0.91 -31.06 -5.81
CA MET A 1 1.69 -30.69 -4.63
C MET A 1 0.79 -30.93 -3.44
N ASP A 2 1.23 -31.83 -2.56
CA ASP A 2 0.54 -32.06 -1.29
C ASP A 2 1.10 -31.05 -0.29
N PHE A 3 0.43 -29.89 -0.14
CA PHE A 3 0.77 -28.97 0.93
C PHE A 3 0.23 -29.53 2.23
N GLY A 4 1.11 -29.98 3.11
CA GLY A 4 0.72 -30.28 4.47
C GLY A 4 -0.02 -29.07 5.07
N SER A 5 -1.13 -29.29 5.77
CA SER A 5 -1.95 -28.21 6.34
C SER A 5 -1.15 -27.24 7.23
N ASN A 6 -0.09 -27.71 7.88
CA ASN A 6 0.80 -26.91 8.71
C ASN A 6 1.74 -26.02 7.88
N ASP A 7 2.15 -26.43 6.68
CA ASP A 7 3.10 -25.71 5.85
C ASP A 7 2.47 -24.45 5.25
N PHE A 8 1.21 -24.52 4.81
CA PHE A 8 0.49 -23.37 4.30
C PHE A 8 0.26 -22.31 5.39
N GLY A 9 -0.17 -22.71 6.59
CA GLY A 9 -0.36 -21.79 7.72
C GLY A 9 0.94 -21.09 8.12
N ALA A 10 2.06 -21.81 8.20
CA ALA A 10 3.38 -21.26 8.48
C ALA A 10 3.81 -20.27 7.39
N PHE A 11 3.64 -20.62 6.11
CA PHE A 11 3.95 -19.78 4.98
C PHE A 11 3.16 -18.46 5.00
N VAL A 12 1.84 -18.51 5.15
CA VAL A 12 0.98 -17.31 5.18
C VAL A 12 1.30 -16.42 6.39
N SER A 13 1.59 -17.01 7.56
CA SER A 13 1.90 -16.27 8.78
C SER A 13 3.30 -15.64 8.76
N SER A 14 4.23 -16.18 7.99
CA SER A 14 5.59 -15.62 7.84
C SER A 14 5.59 -14.31 7.05
N ARG A 15 4.62 -14.10 6.15
CA ARG A 15 4.52 -12.90 5.33
C ARG A 15 4.18 -11.66 6.17
N HIS A 16 4.90 -10.59 5.98
CA HIS A 16 4.67 -9.27 6.60
C HIS A 16 4.87 -8.15 5.57
N SER A 17 4.54 -6.91 5.93
CA SER A 17 4.80 -5.75 5.07
C SER A 17 6.26 -5.35 5.14
N THR A 18 6.97 -5.43 4.02
CA THR A 18 8.37 -5.00 3.85
C THR A 18 8.41 -3.50 3.63
N ARG A 19 9.21 -2.77 4.41
CA ARG A 19 9.27 -1.30 4.38
C ARG A 19 10.69 -0.76 4.20
N ASP A 20 11.57 -1.62 3.73
CA ASP A 20 12.91 -1.26 3.27
C ASP A 20 13.40 -2.35 2.30
N PHE A 21 13.90 -1.94 1.16
CA PHE A 21 14.23 -2.84 0.06
C PHE A 21 15.67 -2.63 -0.42
N LEU A 22 16.26 -3.70 -0.91
CA LEU A 22 17.52 -3.66 -1.64
C LEU A 22 17.29 -3.01 -3.02
N PRO A 23 18.28 -2.33 -3.58
CA PRO A 23 18.18 -1.73 -4.92
C PRO A 23 18.23 -2.77 -6.04
N THR A 24 18.28 -4.05 -5.71
CA THR A 24 18.36 -5.16 -6.67
C THR A 24 17.12 -5.16 -7.58
N PRO A 25 17.27 -5.06 -8.90
CA PRO A 25 16.15 -5.09 -9.82
C PRO A 25 15.34 -6.39 -9.73
N VAL A 26 14.03 -6.28 -9.96
CA VAL A 26 13.13 -7.42 -10.17
C VAL A 26 12.90 -7.54 -11.68
N SER A 27 13.12 -8.73 -12.24
CA SER A 27 12.95 -8.92 -13.68
C SER A 27 11.48 -8.87 -14.11
N ASP A 28 11.24 -8.55 -15.38
CA ASP A 28 9.88 -8.46 -15.94
C ASP A 28 9.17 -9.81 -15.87
N GLU A 29 9.90 -10.91 -16.11
CA GLU A 29 9.36 -12.26 -16.05
C GLU A 29 8.81 -12.59 -14.66
N ILE A 30 9.54 -12.22 -13.60
CA ILE A 30 9.08 -12.42 -12.21
C ILE A 30 7.84 -11.56 -11.91
N ILE A 31 7.82 -10.32 -12.39
CA ILE A 31 6.66 -9.42 -12.21
C ILE A 31 5.44 -9.99 -12.94
N GLU A 32 5.59 -10.47 -14.16
CA GLU A 32 4.52 -11.08 -14.94
C GLU A 32 3.99 -12.36 -14.28
N GLU A 33 4.87 -13.24 -13.78
CA GLU A 33 4.47 -14.44 -13.02
C GLU A 33 3.65 -14.09 -11.78
N ILE A 34 4.10 -13.11 -10.98
CA ILE A 34 3.40 -12.67 -9.77
C ILE A 34 2.02 -12.10 -10.12
N ILE A 35 1.90 -11.34 -11.20
CA ILE A 35 0.62 -10.82 -11.70
C ILE A 35 -0.26 -11.97 -12.20
N ALA A 36 0.28 -12.94 -12.91
CA ALA A 36 -0.44 -14.11 -13.38
C ALA A 36 -1.00 -14.94 -12.23
N ASP A 37 -0.20 -15.19 -11.18
CA ASP A 37 -0.65 -15.84 -9.95
C ASP A 37 -1.76 -15.04 -9.26
N GLY A 38 -1.65 -13.73 -9.21
CA GLY A 38 -2.71 -12.84 -8.75
C GLY A 38 -4.03 -13.05 -9.50
N LEU A 39 -3.95 -13.21 -10.83
CA LEU A 39 -5.12 -13.41 -11.70
C LEU A 39 -5.83 -14.78 -11.52
N THR A 40 -5.22 -15.73 -10.81
CA THR A 40 -5.91 -16.99 -10.44
C THR A 40 -7.02 -16.78 -9.41
N SER A 41 -7.04 -15.62 -8.70
CA SER A 41 -8.09 -15.29 -7.74
C SER A 41 -9.47 -15.25 -8.39
N PRO A 42 -10.56 -15.59 -7.68
CA PRO A 42 -11.91 -15.40 -8.19
C PRO A 42 -12.25 -13.91 -8.31
N SER A 43 -13.21 -13.58 -9.16
CA SER A 43 -13.79 -12.24 -9.23
C SER A 43 -15.29 -12.32 -9.55
N TRP A 44 -16.01 -11.24 -9.25
CA TRP A 44 -17.44 -11.14 -9.53
C TRP A 44 -17.74 -11.43 -11.00
N SER A 45 -18.52 -12.48 -11.26
CA SER A 45 -18.85 -12.96 -12.61
C SER A 45 -17.63 -13.14 -13.53
N ASN A 46 -16.48 -13.43 -12.97
CA ASN A 46 -15.20 -13.56 -13.68
C ASN A 46 -14.79 -12.34 -14.51
N THR A 47 -15.21 -11.14 -14.10
CA THR A 47 -15.02 -9.89 -14.85
C THR A 47 -13.61 -9.32 -14.79
N ARG A 48 -12.79 -9.74 -13.80
CA ARG A 48 -11.42 -9.22 -13.61
C ARG A 48 -11.38 -7.67 -13.63
N PRO A 49 -12.09 -6.97 -12.72
CA PRO A 49 -12.30 -5.53 -12.79
C PRO A 49 -11.10 -4.73 -12.28
N ILE A 50 -9.90 -5.19 -12.56
CA ILE A 50 -8.63 -4.63 -12.11
C ILE A 50 -7.72 -4.28 -13.29
N ARG A 51 -6.84 -3.29 -13.07
CA ARG A 51 -5.70 -2.98 -13.93
C ARG A 51 -4.50 -2.71 -13.04
N VAL A 52 -3.33 -3.10 -13.52
CA VAL A 52 -2.06 -2.89 -12.82
C VAL A 52 -1.17 -2.01 -13.69
N ALA A 53 -0.71 -0.88 -13.13
CA ALA A 53 0.35 -0.09 -13.74
C ALA A 53 1.66 -0.41 -13.00
N VAL A 54 2.67 -0.83 -13.74
CA VAL A 54 3.97 -1.24 -13.20
C VAL A 54 4.96 -0.09 -13.36
N ALA A 55 5.30 0.56 -12.26
CA ALA A 55 6.32 1.61 -12.25
C ALA A 55 7.67 1.04 -11.80
N LYS A 56 8.67 1.16 -12.64
CA LYS A 56 10.07 0.81 -12.37
C LYS A 56 10.98 1.85 -13.01
N ASP A 57 12.25 1.79 -12.69
CA ASP A 57 13.29 2.64 -13.25
C ASP A 57 12.93 4.14 -13.18
N ASP A 58 13.09 4.87 -14.26
CA ASP A 58 12.87 6.31 -14.36
C ASP A 58 11.39 6.72 -14.14
N VAL A 59 10.42 5.87 -14.48
CA VAL A 59 8.99 6.10 -14.19
C VAL A 59 8.75 6.07 -12.69
N ARG A 60 9.28 5.07 -12.00
CA ARG A 60 9.22 4.96 -10.54
C ARG A 60 9.83 6.21 -9.88
N ASP A 61 10.97 6.65 -10.37
CA ASP A 61 11.71 7.79 -9.81
C ASP A 61 10.98 9.12 -10.02
N ARG A 62 10.38 9.32 -11.20
CA ARG A 62 9.54 10.51 -11.46
C ARG A 62 8.32 10.54 -10.55
N LEU A 63 7.65 9.41 -10.34
CA LEU A 63 6.49 9.31 -9.44
C LEU A 63 6.88 9.57 -7.99
N SER A 64 7.96 8.97 -7.52
CA SER A 64 8.48 9.20 -6.16
C SER A 64 8.79 10.70 -5.95
N LYS A 65 9.49 11.34 -6.90
CA LYS A 65 9.81 12.76 -6.83
C LYS A 65 8.56 13.65 -6.80
N ASP A 66 7.54 13.35 -7.60
CA ASP A 66 6.27 14.10 -7.59
C ASP A 66 5.53 13.91 -6.26
N PHE A 67 5.42 12.69 -5.77
CA PHE A 67 4.75 12.38 -4.50
C PHE A 67 5.45 13.03 -3.30
N LEU A 68 6.77 12.92 -3.19
CA LEU A 68 7.54 13.58 -2.15
C LEU A 68 7.37 15.10 -2.18
N SER A 69 7.38 15.68 -3.39
CA SER A 69 7.17 17.12 -3.56
C SER A 69 5.76 17.58 -3.13
N ARG A 70 4.74 16.74 -3.32
CA ARG A 70 3.37 16.99 -2.84
C ARG A 70 3.28 16.84 -1.31
N TRP A 71 3.95 15.85 -0.76
CA TRP A 71 4.04 15.66 0.70
C TRP A 71 4.69 16.86 1.39
N GLU A 72 5.79 17.37 0.86
CA GLU A 72 6.44 18.58 1.38
C GLU A 72 5.50 19.81 1.34
N ALA A 73 4.69 19.94 0.31
CA ALA A 73 3.69 21.00 0.23
C ALA A 73 2.61 20.86 1.32
N ILE A 74 2.18 19.64 1.64
CA ILE A 74 1.23 19.38 2.75
C ILE A 74 1.86 19.70 4.10
N LYS A 75 3.09 19.27 4.35
CA LYS A 75 3.82 19.60 5.60
C LYS A 75 3.93 21.11 5.78
N GLY A 76 4.32 21.83 4.72
CA GLY A 76 4.40 23.28 4.73
C GLY A 76 3.06 23.95 5.06
N ALA A 77 1.94 23.39 4.61
CA ALA A 77 0.60 23.90 4.91
C ALA A 77 0.20 23.76 6.39
N ARG A 78 0.78 22.82 7.13
CA ARG A 78 0.56 22.63 8.58
C ARG A 78 1.26 23.75 9.40
N GLY A 79 2.20 24.49 8.83
CA GLY A 79 3.02 25.51 9.47
C GLY A 79 2.33 26.87 9.70
N GLY A 80 0.98 26.98 9.61
CA GLY A 80 0.24 28.22 9.90
C GLY A 80 -0.47 28.85 8.70
N LEU A 81 -1.00 30.07 8.87
CA LEU A 81 -1.86 30.73 7.88
C LEU A 81 -1.15 30.95 6.52
N PHE A 82 0.08 31.39 6.54
CA PHE A 82 0.90 31.58 5.33
C PHE A 82 1.17 30.28 4.56
N GLY A 83 1.42 29.17 5.29
CA GLY A 83 1.59 27.86 4.71
C GLY A 83 0.32 27.36 4.00
N LYS A 84 -0.83 27.57 4.63
CA LYS A 84 -2.15 27.23 4.04
C LYS A 84 -2.44 28.01 2.76
N ILE A 85 -2.20 29.33 2.77
CA ILE A 85 -2.40 30.19 1.58
C ILE A 85 -1.48 29.74 0.43
N LYS A 86 -0.22 29.43 0.71
CA LYS A 86 0.74 28.96 -0.31
C LYS A 86 0.37 27.60 -0.89
N ALA A 87 -0.14 26.68 -0.07
CA ALA A 87 -0.61 25.36 -0.53
C ALA A 87 -1.87 25.47 -1.42
N VAL A 88 -2.82 26.33 -1.03
CA VAL A 88 -4.05 26.57 -1.81
C VAL A 88 -3.74 27.24 -3.14
N LEU A 89 -2.87 28.27 -3.17
CA LEU A 89 -2.46 28.97 -4.39
C LEU A 89 -1.74 28.06 -5.39
N LYS A 90 -0.90 27.15 -4.89
CA LYS A 90 -0.16 26.21 -5.75
C LYS A 90 -0.95 24.97 -6.14
N ARG A 91 -2.11 24.71 -5.53
CA ARG A 91 -2.92 23.47 -5.67
C ARG A 91 -2.09 22.17 -5.54
N LYS A 92 -0.85 22.29 -5.09
CA LYS A 92 0.10 21.19 -4.96
C LYS A 92 -0.17 20.44 -3.65
N GLY A 93 -0.39 19.13 -3.75
CA GLY A 93 -0.68 18.28 -2.60
C GLY A 93 -2.17 18.09 -2.30
N LEU A 94 -3.10 18.75 -3.03
CA LEU A 94 -4.52 18.45 -2.90
C LEU A 94 -4.81 17.02 -3.38
N PRO A 95 -5.68 16.27 -2.67
CA PRO A 95 -6.10 14.94 -3.12
C PRO A 95 -6.77 15.00 -4.49
N THR A 96 -6.46 14.06 -5.36
CA THR A 96 -7.05 13.92 -6.70
C THR A 96 -7.79 12.60 -6.87
N SER A 97 -7.71 11.72 -5.87
CA SER A 97 -8.39 10.44 -5.86
C SER A 97 -9.88 10.58 -5.55
N ASN A 98 -10.68 9.66 -6.12
CA ASN A 98 -12.08 9.48 -5.76
C ASN A 98 -12.28 8.73 -4.44
N TRP A 99 -11.22 8.11 -3.89
CA TRP A 99 -11.25 7.40 -2.62
C TRP A 99 -10.98 8.36 -1.46
N ILE A 100 -11.86 8.35 -0.45
CA ILE A 100 -11.72 9.19 0.73
C ILE A 100 -10.90 8.42 1.77
N ILE A 101 -9.61 8.27 1.51
CA ILE A 101 -8.65 7.58 2.39
C ILE A 101 -8.21 8.42 3.59
N THR A 102 -8.56 9.71 3.60
CA THR A 102 -8.21 10.66 4.67
C THR A 102 -9.28 10.83 5.74
N ARG A 103 -10.38 10.06 5.68
CA ARG A 103 -11.43 10.10 6.71
C ARG A 103 -10.89 9.55 8.03
N PRO A 104 -11.29 10.17 9.17
CA PRO A 104 -11.02 9.61 10.48
C PRO A 104 -11.60 8.19 10.58
N TYR A 105 -10.90 7.32 11.29
CA TYR A 105 -11.40 5.98 11.60
C TYR A 105 -12.65 6.08 12.50
N HIS A 106 -13.62 5.19 12.27
CA HIS A 106 -14.75 5.04 13.19
C HIS A 106 -14.25 4.60 14.58
N LYS A 107 -14.99 4.97 15.63
CA LYS A 107 -14.62 4.69 17.03
C LYS A 107 -14.25 3.23 17.27
N ASP A 108 -14.93 2.29 16.61
CA ASP A 108 -14.71 0.84 16.77
C ASP A 108 -13.36 0.38 16.21
N LEU A 109 -12.74 1.17 15.33
CA LEU A 109 -11.45 0.86 14.70
C LEU A 109 -10.29 1.67 15.29
N VAL A 110 -10.59 2.79 15.98
CA VAL A 110 -9.57 3.75 16.45
C VAL A 110 -8.57 3.09 17.40
N GLU A 111 -9.04 2.24 18.33
CA GLU A 111 -8.15 1.64 19.30
C GLU A 111 -7.13 0.71 18.66
N ARG A 112 -7.54 -0.10 17.69
CA ARG A 112 -6.60 -0.93 16.91
C ARG A 112 -5.56 -0.10 16.17
N THR A 113 -5.96 1.03 15.58
CA THR A 113 -5.02 1.90 14.86
C THR A 113 -4.01 2.56 15.79
N LYS A 114 -4.42 2.92 17.01
CA LYS A 114 -3.53 3.46 18.04
C LYS A 114 -2.53 2.42 18.53
N ILE A 115 -2.98 1.18 18.79
CA ILE A 115 -2.11 0.07 19.18
C ILE A 115 -1.07 -0.17 18.09
N GLN A 116 -1.52 -0.34 16.85
CA GLN A 116 -0.64 -0.55 15.70
C GLN A 116 0.40 0.58 15.55
N GLY A 117 -0.05 1.84 15.66
CA GLY A 117 0.86 2.99 15.54
C GLY A 117 1.87 3.06 16.68
N ARG A 118 1.44 2.81 17.93
CA ARG A 118 2.33 2.76 19.09
C ARG A 118 3.38 1.67 18.95
N ASP A 119 2.94 0.44 18.62
CA ASP A 119 3.84 -0.72 18.54
C ASP A 119 4.86 -0.55 17.41
N PHE A 120 4.43 -0.03 16.25
CA PHE A 120 5.31 0.27 15.12
C PHE A 120 6.37 1.33 15.47
N PHE A 121 5.95 2.48 16.00
CA PHE A 121 6.89 3.56 16.34
C PHE A 121 7.81 3.19 17.50
N SER A 122 7.31 2.46 18.50
CA SER A 122 8.13 1.92 19.58
C SER A 122 9.18 0.95 19.04
N HIS A 123 8.80 0.05 18.12
CA HIS A 123 9.75 -0.85 17.45
C HIS A 123 10.87 -0.07 16.73
N MET A 124 10.51 1.05 16.11
CA MET A 124 11.45 1.93 15.40
C MET A 124 12.27 2.84 16.33
N GLY A 125 11.94 2.91 17.62
CA GLY A 125 12.57 3.86 18.56
C GLY A 125 12.16 5.31 18.31
N ILE A 126 10.97 5.55 17.74
CA ILE A 126 10.45 6.88 17.44
C ILE A 126 9.46 7.26 18.53
N GLU A 127 9.79 8.30 19.29
CA GLU A 127 8.95 8.82 20.36
C GLU A 127 7.64 9.45 19.84
N ARG A 128 6.63 9.48 20.72
CA ARG A 128 5.29 9.97 20.36
C ARG A 128 5.25 11.44 19.94
N ASP A 129 6.08 12.26 20.54
CA ASP A 129 6.20 13.70 20.33
C ASP A 129 7.21 14.07 19.23
N ASP A 130 8.03 13.12 18.77
CA ASP A 130 8.94 13.33 17.64
C ASP A 130 8.17 13.38 16.31
N LYS A 131 7.58 14.57 16.07
CA LYS A 131 6.81 14.83 14.83
C LYS A 131 7.70 14.74 13.59
N LYS A 132 8.99 15.11 13.71
CA LYS A 132 9.89 15.09 12.56
C LYS A 132 10.17 13.65 12.11
N ALA A 133 10.62 12.79 13.02
CA ALA A 133 10.88 11.38 12.69
C ALA A 133 9.61 10.66 12.20
N ARG A 134 8.43 11.00 12.76
CA ARG A 134 7.14 10.44 12.29
C ARG A 134 6.78 10.92 10.89
N ASP A 135 7.00 12.20 10.55
CA ASP A 135 6.76 12.73 9.22
C ASP A 135 7.76 12.15 8.19
N GLU A 136 9.02 11.94 8.58
CA GLU A 136 10.02 11.25 7.77
C GLU A 136 9.66 9.79 7.51
N SER A 137 9.23 9.07 8.56
CA SER A 137 8.72 7.70 8.43
C SER A 137 7.50 7.61 7.50
N TRP A 138 6.60 8.59 7.57
CA TRP A 138 5.45 8.66 6.67
C TRP A 138 5.85 8.97 5.22
N ALA A 139 6.83 9.86 5.02
CA ALA A 139 7.35 10.23 3.71
C ALA A 139 7.87 9.03 2.92
N ARG A 140 8.38 8.00 3.62
CA ARG A 140 8.85 6.77 2.98
C ARG A 140 7.79 6.02 2.19
N ASN A 141 6.50 6.24 2.46
CA ASN A 141 5.45 5.73 1.58
C ASN A 141 5.57 6.30 0.16
N TYR A 142 6.00 7.54 0.03
CA TYR A 142 6.09 8.26 -1.24
C TYR A 142 7.41 8.02 -1.99
N ASP A 143 8.38 7.45 -1.32
CA ASP A 143 9.59 6.87 -1.89
C ASP A 143 9.45 5.35 -2.10
N PHE A 144 8.23 4.83 -1.95
CA PHE A 144 7.94 3.40 -2.08
C PHE A 144 8.84 2.53 -1.19
N PHE A 145 9.27 3.07 -0.04
CA PHE A 145 10.22 2.44 0.89
C PHE A 145 11.56 2.04 0.25
N GLY A 146 11.95 2.67 -0.87
CA GLY A 146 13.14 2.31 -1.64
C GLY A 146 12.95 1.09 -2.57
N ALA A 147 11.73 0.56 -2.70
CA ALA A 147 11.47 -0.57 -3.60
C ALA A 147 11.79 -0.22 -5.06
N PRO A 148 12.41 -1.11 -5.84
CA PRO A 148 12.70 -0.90 -7.25
C PRO A 148 11.44 -0.91 -8.11
N VAL A 149 10.34 -1.50 -7.62
CA VAL A 149 9.07 -1.61 -8.34
C VAL A 149 7.92 -1.14 -7.47
N GLU A 150 7.01 -0.37 -8.06
CA GLU A 150 5.71 -0.03 -7.47
C GLU A 150 4.59 -0.45 -8.42
N LEU A 151 3.67 -1.25 -7.91
CA LEU A 151 2.49 -1.72 -8.64
C LEU A 151 1.28 -0.87 -8.23
N PHE A 152 0.72 -0.07 -9.13
CA PHE A 152 -0.49 0.70 -8.87
C PHE A 152 -1.72 -0.11 -9.29
N ILE A 153 -2.59 -0.40 -8.33
CA ILE A 153 -3.79 -1.24 -8.51
C ILE A 153 -4.99 -0.35 -8.74
N PHE A 154 -5.57 -0.45 -9.93
CA PHE A 154 -6.78 0.24 -10.33
C PHE A 154 -7.98 -0.69 -10.35
N THR A 155 -9.14 -0.18 -9.96
CA THR A 155 -10.41 -0.92 -9.95
C THR A 155 -11.46 -0.24 -10.81
N HIS A 156 -12.31 -1.03 -11.47
CA HIS A 156 -13.38 -0.53 -12.32
C HIS A 156 -14.50 0.10 -11.47
N LYS A 157 -14.91 1.33 -11.81
CA LYS A 157 -15.85 2.14 -11.03
C LYS A 157 -17.27 1.56 -10.96
N SER A 158 -17.69 0.83 -12.01
CA SER A 158 -19.08 0.37 -12.12
C SER A 158 -19.50 -0.69 -11.08
N LEU A 159 -18.55 -1.48 -10.56
CA LEU A 159 -18.84 -2.53 -9.59
C LEU A 159 -18.69 -2.08 -8.13
N GLY A 160 -18.20 -0.85 -7.90
CA GLY A 160 -18.09 -0.23 -6.57
C GLY A 160 -17.33 -1.12 -5.57
N LYS A 161 -17.99 -1.51 -4.48
CA LYS A 161 -17.38 -2.34 -3.43
C LYS A 161 -16.91 -3.72 -3.90
N TYR A 162 -17.54 -4.29 -4.92
CA TYR A 162 -17.15 -5.60 -5.47
C TYR A 162 -15.83 -5.52 -6.22
N SER A 163 -15.57 -4.43 -6.96
CA SER A 163 -14.24 -4.22 -7.57
C SER A 163 -13.13 -4.17 -6.53
N ALA A 164 -13.38 -3.52 -5.38
CA ALA A 164 -12.39 -3.45 -4.30
C ALA A 164 -12.20 -4.81 -3.61
N SER A 165 -13.28 -5.60 -3.44
CA SER A 165 -13.22 -6.97 -2.94
C SER A 165 -12.38 -7.86 -3.85
N ASP A 166 -12.66 -7.84 -5.16
CA ASP A 166 -11.94 -8.61 -6.16
C ASP A 166 -10.45 -8.21 -6.22
N ALA A 167 -10.17 -6.90 -6.10
CA ALA A 167 -8.79 -6.42 -6.02
C ALA A 167 -8.08 -6.93 -4.76
N GLY A 168 -8.77 -7.01 -3.61
CA GLY A 168 -8.20 -7.58 -2.38
C GLY A 168 -7.81 -9.05 -2.54
N LEU A 169 -8.65 -9.86 -3.21
CA LEU A 169 -8.35 -11.26 -3.52
C LEU A 169 -7.14 -11.38 -4.46
N PHE A 170 -7.13 -10.60 -5.53
CA PHE A 170 -6.00 -10.50 -6.46
C PHE A 170 -4.71 -10.13 -5.76
N MET A 171 -4.74 -9.04 -4.97
CA MET A 171 -3.57 -8.54 -4.26
C MET A 171 -3.03 -9.57 -3.27
N GLN A 172 -3.89 -10.32 -2.56
CA GLN A 172 -3.43 -11.34 -1.62
C GLN A 172 -2.69 -12.47 -2.33
N ASN A 173 -3.21 -12.98 -3.46
CA ASN A 173 -2.50 -13.99 -4.24
C ASN A 173 -1.17 -13.47 -4.78
N LEU A 174 -1.15 -12.26 -5.35
CA LEU A 174 0.06 -11.58 -5.82
C LEU A 174 1.11 -11.45 -4.70
N ILE A 175 0.71 -11.01 -3.52
CA ILE A 175 1.58 -10.84 -2.35
C ILE A 175 2.17 -12.18 -1.88
N LEU A 176 1.37 -13.24 -1.87
CA LEU A 176 1.84 -14.58 -1.50
C LEU A 176 2.76 -15.17 -2.57
N SER A 177 2.48 -14.95 -3.85
CA SER A 177 3.39 -15.33 -4.95
C SER A 177 4.74 -14.62 -4.83
N ALA A 178 4.76 -13.31 -4.60
CA ALA A 178 5.99 -12.56 -4.35
C ALA A 178 6.75 -13.14 -3.16
N HIS A 179 6.06 -13.42 -2.05
CA HIS A 179 6.66 -13.99 -0.84
C HIS A 179 7.28 -15.37 -1.10
N SER A 180 6.65 -16.23 -1.90
CA SER A 180 7.17 -17.55 -2.26
C SER A 180 8.47 -17.48 -3.08
N LYS A 181 8.71 -16.36 -3.75
CA LYS A 181 9.91 -16.07 -4.55
C LYS A 181 10.99 -15.29 -3.77
N GLY A 182 10.81 -15.14 -2.44
CA GLY A 182 11.73 -14.38 -1.58
C GLY A 182 11.63 -12.87 -1.72
N LEU A 183 10.59 -12.38 -2.42
CA LEU A 183 10.32 -10.95 -2.55
C LEU A 183 9.46 -10.44 -1.39
N GLY A 184 9.71 -9.19 -1.01
CA GLY A 184 8.90 -8.44 -0.06
C GLY A 184 7.87 -7.58 -0.77
N THR A 185 6.76 -7.30 -0.09
CA THR A 185 5.72 -6.40 -0.56
C THR A 185 5.20 -5.50 0.56
N CYS A 186 4.70 -4.32 0.19
CA CYS A 186 3.98 -3.44 1.11
C CYS A 186 2.79 -2.78 0.40
N PRO A 187 1.54 -3.19 0.66
CA PRO A 187 0.37 -2.46 0.18
C PRO A 187 0.29 -1.06 0.81
N GLN A 188 0.03 -0.03 -0.02
CA GLN A 188 0.06 1.37 0.36
C GLN A 188 -1.20 2.11 -0.08
N GLY A 189 -2.08 2.46 0.86
CA GLY A 189 -3.18 3.38 0.60
C GLY A 189 -2.73 4.83 0.39
N ALA A 190 -1.58 5.21 0.96
CA ALA A 190 -1.09 6.59 0.95
C ALA A 190 -0.87 7.14 -0.47
N VAL A 191 -0.38 6.33 -1.40
CA VAL A 191 -0.09 6.75 -2.78
C VAL A 191 -1.36 7.00 -3.60
N ALA A 192 -2.48 6.39 -3.21
CA ALA A 192 -3.76 6.57 -3.91
C ALA A 192 -4.34 7.98 -3.78
N VAL A 193 -3.84 8.81 -2.88
CA VAL A 193 -4.28 10.22 -2.73
C VAL A 193 -4.07 11.02 -4.01
N TRP A 194 -3.04 10.70 -4.78
CA TRP A 194 -2.64 11.48 -5.97
C TRP A 194 -2.68 10.65 -7.25
N GLU A 195 -3.85 10.14 -7.58
CA GLU A 195 -4.11 9.34 -8.76
C GLU A 195 -3.68 10.04 -10.07
N ASP A 196 -3.79 11.38 -10.13
CA ASP A 196 -3.40 12.16 -11.30
C ASP A 196 -1.93 12.04 -11.67
N ALA A 197 -1.05 11.86 -10.68
CA ALA A 197 0.38 11.64 -10.93
C ALA A 197 0.62 10.33 -11.69
N VAL A 198 -0.05 9.25 -11.26
CA VAL A 198 0.06 7.95 -11.93
C VAL A 198 -0.53 7.99 -13.34
N ARG A 199 -1.66 8.71 -13.53
CA ARG A 199 -2.29 8.87 -14.85
C ARG A 199 -1.46 9.67 -15.85
N LYS A 200 -0.48 10.46 -15.42
CA LYS A 200 0.46 11.15 -16.31
C LYS A 200 1.49 10.21 -16.92
N GLU A 201 1.82 9.14 -16.22
CA GLU A 201 2.82 8.16 -16.64
C GLU A 201 2.20 6.97 -17.39
N PHE A 202 0.90 6.68 -17.19
CA PHE A 202 0.24 5.50 -17.73
C PHE A 202 -1.11 5.80 -18.40
N GLU A 203 -1.37 5.13 -19.52
CA GLU A 203 -2.66 5.18 -20.20
C GLU A 203 -3.71 4.33 -19.48
N ILE A 204 -4.52 4.96 -18.63
CA ILE A 204 -5.52 4.28 -17.83
C ILE A 204 -6.91 4.82 -18.17
N SER A 205 -7.81 3.92 -18.57
CA SER A 205 -9.20 4.31 -18.87
C SER A 205 -9.84 5.07 -17.69
N LYS A 206 -10.60 6.12 -18.00
CA LYS A 206 -11.38 6.90 -17.01
C LYS A 206 -12.40 6.07 -16.21
N ASN A 207 -12.71 4.86 -16.67
CA ASN A 207 -13.60 3.93 -16.00
C ASN A 207 -12.95 3.25 -14.79
N TYR A 208 -11.65 3.41 -14.62
CA TYR A 208 -10.91 2.86 -13.48
C TYR A 208 -10.50 3.96 -12.50
N SER A 209 -10.36 3.61 -11.24
CA SER A 209 -9.81 4.47 -10.19
C SER A 209 -8.69 3.75 -9.46
N LEU A 210 -7.68 4.51 -9.05
CA LEU A 210 -6.58 3.99 -8.25
C LEU A 210 -7.10 3.57 -6.86
N LEU A 211 -6.88 2.31 -6.49
CA LEU A 211 -7.23 1.77 -5.18
C LEU A 211 -6.07 1.93 -4.17
N CYS A 212 -4.89 1.46 -4.55
CA CYS A 212 -3.67 1.51 -3.72
C CYS A 212 -2.43 1.23 -4.57
N GLY A 213 -1.26 1.36 -3.96
CA GLY A 213 0.00 0.85 -4.47
C GLY A 213 0.45 -0.42 -3.76
N ILE A 214 1.42 -1.12 -4.33
CA ILE A 214 2.14 -2.24 -3.72
C ILE A 214 3.61 -2.11 -4.07
N CYS A 215 4.45 -1.80 -3.07
CA CYS A 215 5.91 -1.90 -3.23
C CYS A 215 6.31 -3.35 -3.45
N LEU A 216 7.26 -3.59 -4.34
CA LEU A 216 7.79 -4.92 -4.67
C LEU A 216 9.30 -4.87 -4.85
N GLY A 217 10.02 -5.78 -4.20
CA GLY A 217 11.47 -5.89 -4.30
C GLY A 217 12.04 -6.90 -3.32
N TYR A 218 13.36 -7.04 -3.29
CA TYR A 218 14.03 -7.89 -2.31
C TYR A 218 14.13 -7.16 -0.97
N PRO A 219 13.70 -7.79 0.16
CA PRO A 219 13.78 -7.17 1.48
C PRO A 219 15.24 -6.88 1.88
N SER A 220 15.49 -5.72 2.48
CA SER A 220 16.76 -5.46 3.16
C SER A 220 16.80 -6.11 4.54
N GLY A 221 17.98 -6.12 5.18
CA GLY A 221 18.18 -6.54 6.56
C GLY A 221 17.80 -5.48 7.62
N GLU A 222 17.21 -4.36 7.21
CA GLU A 222 16.90 -3.25 8.11
C GLU A 222 15.86 -3.61 9.18
N LYS A 223 16.03 -3.01 10.37
CA LYS A 223 15.18 -3.25 11.55
C LYS A 223 13.68 -3.11 11.26
N ILE A 224 13.30 -2.18 10.40
CA ILE A 224 11.90 -1.94 10.06
C ILE A 224 11.21 -3.18 9.48
N ASN A 225 11.95 -4.06 8.82
CA ASN A 225 11.44 -5.29 8.22
C ASN A 225 11.24 -6.42 9.24
N SER A 226 11.78 -6.30 10.46
CA SER A 226 11.50 -7.27 11.53
C SER A 226 10.18 -6.98 12.26
N PHE A 227 9.52 -5.84 11.98
CA PHE A 227 8.23 -5.52 12.60
C PHE A 227 7.11 -6.41 12.06
N LYS A 228 6.45 -7.13 12.97
CA LYS A 228 5.25 -7.92 12.68
C LYS A 228 4.05 -7.33 13.42
N ALA A 229 3.04 -6.90 12.67
CA ALA A 229 1.80 -6.39 13.24
C ALA A 229 1.02 -7.51 13.93
N ASN A 230 0.40 -7.21 15.07
CA ASN A 230 -0.48 -8.12 15.78
C ASN A 230 -1.69 -8.55 14.93
N ARG A 231 -2.20 -9.74 15.18
CA ARG A 231 -3.41 -10.28 14.56
C ARG A 231 -4.46 -10.55 15.65
N PRO A 232 -5.75 -10.31 15.34
CA PRO A 232 -6.81 -10.68 16.25
C PRO A 232 -6.94 -12.20 16.38
N GLU A 233 -7.49 -12.65 17.49
CA GLU A 233 -7.93 -14.02 17.62
C GLU A 233 -9.18 -14.27 16.77
N PRO A 234 -9.38 -15.47 16.23
CA PRO A 234 -10.56 -15.80 15.43
C PRO A 234 -11.88 -15.46 16.14
N SER A 235 -11.95 -15.64 17.45
CA SER A 235 -13.13 -15.31 18.28
C SER A 235 -13.52 -13.83 18.26
N GLU A 236 -12.57 -12.93 17.98
CA GLU A 236 -12.84 -11.49 17.85
C GLU A 236 -13.55 -11.14 16.53
N ILE A 237 -13.48 -12.02 15.54
CA ILE A 237 -14.03 -11.80 14.18
C ILE A 237 -15.29 -12.62 13.95
N ILE A 238 -15.40 -13.77 14.60
CA ILE A 238 -16.56 -14.66 14.47
C ILE A 238 -17.75 -14.02 15.20
N VAL A 239 -18.82 -13.75 14.45
CA VAL A 239 -20.05 -13.17 15.01
C VAL A 239 -20.86 -14.26 15.72
N PRO A 240 -21.23 -14.08 17.01
CA PRO A 240 -22.06 -15.06 17.71
C PRO A 240 -23.47 -15.11 17.13
N LYS A 241 -24.11 -16.29 17.23
CA LYS A 241 -25.53 -16.43 16.85
C LYS A 241 -26.40 -15.60 17.82
N ARG A 242 -27.48 -15.02 17.28
CA ARG A 242 -28.52 -14.44 18.15
C ARG A 242 -29.17 -15.57 18.97
N GLN A 243 -29.35 -15.30 20.24
CA GLN A 243 -30.14 -16.15 21.12
C GLN A 243 -31.61 -15.98 20.80
#